data_fa4dc5dcddc18a870991a6f008e868a6
#
_entry.id   fa4dc5dcddc18a870991a6f008e868a6
#
_cell.length_a   1.000
_cell.length_b   1.000
_cell.length_c   1.000
_cell.angle_alpha   90.00
_cell.angle_beta   90.00
_cell.angle_gamma   90.00
#
_symmetry.space_group_name_H-M   'P 1'
#
loop_
_entity.id
_entity.type
_entity.pdbx_description
1 polymer ?
#
loop_
_entity_poly.entity_id
_entity_poly.type
_entity_poly.pdbx_seq_one_letter_code
_entity_poly.pdbx_strand_id
1 'polypeptide(L)'
;FATRAPAENVPMLMGLLNVWYVNFFKAGSHAVLPYAQYLHRFAAYLQQLTMESNGKSVRWDGSPVTTETGEVFWGEPGTNGQHAFYQLIHQGTQLIPADFIAVANPAHPTKDGGVDVHELFLSNYLAQTAALAFGKTADEVRAEGTPEEIVPARVFAGNKPTTSILAPALTPAVVGELIALYEHITFTQGIVWGIDSFDQWGVELGKKLALEIAPAVQGDEEALAGQDASTRSLITRYRSLRR
;
A
#
# COMPACT_ATOMS: atom_id res chain seq x y z
N PHE A 1 -22.52 5.23 3.74
CA PHE A 1 -21.94 5.49 2.41
C PHE A 1 -23.01 6.05 1.46
N ALA A 2 -24.10 5.34 1.20
CA ALA A 2 -25.06 5.66 0.15
C ALA A 2 -25.90 6.95 0.36
N THR A 3 -25.97 7.49 1.56
CA THR A 3 -26.91 8.58 1.92
C THR A 3 -26.25 9.92 2.20
N ARG A 4 -24.94 9.98 2.41
CA ARG A 4 -24.22 11.22 2.68
C ARG A 4 -23.85 11.94 1.38
N ALA A 5 -23.84 13.27 1.43
CA ALA A 5 -23.33 14.09 0.35
C ALA A 5 -21.83 13.75 0.10
N PRO A 6 -21.33 13.81 -1.16
CA PRO A 6 -19.95 13.47 -1.47
C PRO A 6 -18.91 14.17 -0.61
N ALA A 7 -19.11 15.46 -0.30
CA ALA A 7 -18.20 16.25 0.53
C ALA A 7 -18.17 15.82 2.02
N GLU A 8 -19.12 15.04 2.48
CA GLU A 8 -19.22 14.52 3.83
C GLU A 8 -19.01 13.00 3.89
N ASN A 9 -18.74 12.37 2.74
CA ASN A 9 -18.61 10.94 2.58
C ASN A 9 -17.12 10.57 2.53
N VAL A 10 -16.54 10.29 3.69
CA VAL A 10 -15.10 10.04 3.83
C VAL A 10 -14.60 8.94 2.89
N PRO A 11 -15.21 7.73 2.78
CA PRO A 11 -14.76 6.72 1.85
C PRO A 11 -14.77 7.18 0.40
N MET A 12 -15.81 7.90 -0.01
CA MET A 12 -15.92 8.46 -1.36
C MET A 12 -14.84 9.52 -1.61
N LEU A 13 -14.61 10.43 -0.67
CA LEU A 13 -13.54 11.44 -0.78
C LEU A 13 -12.16 10.80 -0.90
N MET A 14 -11.85 9.81 -0.06
CA MET A 14 -10.58 9.11 -0.14
C MET A 14 -10.41 8.37 -1.48
N GLY A 15 -11.46 7.71 -1.96
CA GLY A 15 -11.43 7.05 -3.27
C GLY A 15 -11.20 8.03 -4.42
N LEU A 16 -11.85 9.20 -4.40
CA LEU A 16 -11.65 10.26 -5.39
C LEU A 16 -10.24 10.87 -5.31
N LEU A 17 -9.71 11.06 -4.10
CA LEU A 17 -8.33 11.53 -3.91
C LEU A 17 -7.32 10.52 -4.46
N ASN A 18 -7.53 9.23 -4.24
CA ASN A 18 -6.67 8.19 -4.79
C ASN A 18 -6.69 8.20 -6.32
N VAL A 19 -7.87 8.28 -6.95
CA VAL A 19 -7.98 8.46 -8.40
C VAL A 19 -7.20 9.70 -8.87
N TRP A 20 -7.33 10.80 -8.13
CA TRP A 20 -6.63 12.04 -8.46
C TRP A 20 -5.11 11.87 -8.36
N TYR A 21 -4.60 11.25 -7.30
CA TYR A 21 -3.17 10.97 -7.16
C TYR A 21 -2.65 10.04 -8.26
N VAL A 22 -3.36 8.96 -8.56
CA VAL A 22 -2.96 8.01 -9.60
C VAL A 22 -2.95 8.66 -10.99
N ASN A 23 -4.03 9.30 -11.39
CA ASN A 23 -4.20 9.76 -12.77
C ASN A 23 -3.53 11.10 -13.07
N PHE A 24 -3.46 12.02 -12.10
CA PHE A 24 -2.93 13.37 -12.33
C PHE A 24 -1.51 13.57 -11.77
N PHE A 25 -1.15 12.88 -10.70
CA PHE A 25 0.18 12.97 -10.08
C PHE A 25 1.05 11.74 -10.33
N LYS A 26 0.54 10.74 -11.04
CA LYS A 26 1.27 9.50 -11.35
C LYS A 26 1.75 8.74 -10.12
N ALA A 27 0.99 8.80 -9.04
CA ALA A 27 1.25 8.05 -7.82
C ALA A 27 0.93 6.56 -8.05
N GLY A 28 1.90 5.79 -8.53
CA GLY A 28 1.74 4.37 -8.82
C GLY A 28 1.68 3.47 -7.59
N SER A 29 1.83 4.01 -6.39
CA SER A 29 1.74 3.25 -5.14
C SER A 29 1.16 4.08 -3.99
N HIS A 30 0.60 3.39 -2.99
CA HIS A 30 -0.01 3.94 -1.80
C HIS A 30 0.48 3.17 -0.56
N ALA A 31 1.06 3.88 0.40
CA ALA A 31 1.55 3.27 1.63
C ALA A 31 0.45 3.22 2.70
N VAL A 32 0.35 2.09 3.42
CA VAL A 32 -0.54 1.94 4.57
C VAL A 32 0.30 1.57 5.79
N LEU A 33 0.32 2.48 6.75
CA LEU A 33 1.30 2.50 7.84
C LEU A 33 0.57 2.42 9.20
N PRO A 34 0.19 1.20 9.65
CA PRO A 34 -0.50 1.04 10.92
C PRO A 34 0.47 1.19 12.09
N TYR A 35 0.19 2.16 12.95
CA TYR A 35 0.80 2.30 14.28
C TYR A 35 0.00 1.47 15.30
N ALA A 36 -0.22 0.21 14.94
CA ALA A 36 -0.90 -0.80 15.75
C ALA A 36 -0.45 -2.19 15.32
N GLN A 37 0.27 -2.90 16.21
CA GLN A 37 0.91 -4.19 15.87
C GLN A 37 -0.09 -5.24 15.35
N TYR A 38 -1.31 -5.28 15.88
CA TYR A 38 -2.34 -6.23 15.43
C TYR A 38 -2.87 -5.95 14.02
N LEU A 39 -2.55 -4.80 13.43
CA LEU A 39 -2.82 -4.50 12.03
C LEU A 39 -1.63 -4.80 11.09
N HIS A 40 -0.59 -5.53 11.53
CA HIS A 40 0.60 -5.83 10.73
C HIS A 40 0.30 -6.52 9.40
N ARG A 41 -0.83 -7.23 9.28
CA ARG A 41 -1.28 -7.85 8.03
C ARG A 41 -2.29 -7.01 7.25
N PHE A 42 -2.64 -5.82 7.73
CA PHE A 42 -3.67 -5.01 7.10
C PHE A 42 -3.27 -4.52 5.70
N ALA A 43 -2.02 -4.09 5.53
CA ALA A 43 -1.51 -3.72 4.20
C ALA A 43 -1.58 -4.90 3.21
N ALA A 44 -1.26 -6.13 3.65
CA ALA A 44 -1.38 -7.34 2.82
C ALA A 44 -2.84 -7.69 2.47
N TYR A 45 -3.79 -7.44 3.37
CA TYR A 45 -5.21 -7.55 3.08
C TYR A 45 -5.63 -6.54 1.98
N LEU A 46 -5.18 -5.28 2.10
CA LEU A 46 -5.49 -4.24 1.12
C LEU A 46 -4.83 -4.50 -0.24
N GLN A 47 -3.71 -5.19 -0.31
CA GLN A 47 -3.14 -5.66 -1.56
C GLN A 47 -4.14 -6.51 -2.34
N GLN A 48 -4.71 -7.51 -1.67
CA GLN A 48 -5.74 -8.33 -2.31
C GLN A 48 -6.98 -7.49 -2.63
N LEU A 49 -7.53 -6.79 -1.65
CA LEU A 49 -8.76 -6.01 -1.84
C LEU A 49 -8.65 -5.03 -3.01
N THR A 50 -7.59 -4.22 -3.08
CA THR A 50 -7.50 -3.09 -4.00
C THR A 50 -6.83 -3.47 -5.33
N MET A 51 -5.68 -4.17 -5.27
CA MET A 51 -4.92 -4.50 -6.48
C MET A 51 -5.62 -5.56 -7.33
N GLU A 52 -6.24 -6.56 -6.71
CA GLU A 52 -7.02 -7.57 -7.40
C GLU A 52 -8.32 -6.99 -7.97
N SER A 53 -8.99 -6.12 -7.20
CA SER A 53 -10.24 -5.49 -7.65
C SER A 53 -10.01 -4.47 -8.76
N ASN A 54 -9.04 -3.57 -8.61
CA ASN A 54 -8.88 -2.40 -9.47
C ASN A 54 -7.70 -2.49 -10.46
N GLY A 55 -6.90 -3.54 -10.41
CA GLY A 55 -5.85 -3.81 -11.40
C GLY A 55 -6.42 -4.30 -12.74
N LYS A 56 -7.19 -3.47 -13.41
CA LYS A 56 -7.94 -3.81 -14.63
C LYS A 56 -7.59 -2.87 -15.78
N SER A 57 -7.53 -3.41 -16.99
CA SER A 57 -7.27 -2.68 -18.23
C SER A 57 -8.48 -2.57 -19.16
N VAL A 58 -9.62 -3.15 -18.75
CA VAL A 58 -10.84 -3.20 -19.54
C VAL A 58 -12.00 -2.69 -18.70
N ARG A 59 -12.84 -1.86 -19.29
CA ARG A 59 -14.07 -1.35 -18.66
C ARG A 59 -15.18 -2.41 -18.70
N TRP A 60 -16.23 -2.21 -17.91
CA TRP A 60 -17.41 -3.09 -17.87
C TRP A 60 -18.16 -3.18 -19.21
N ASP A 61 -18.00 -2.20 -20.11
CA ASP A 61 -18.57 -2.23 -21.48
C ASP A 61 -17.67 -2.92 -22.50
N GLY A 62 -16.52 -3.47 -22.08
CA GLY A 62 -15.54 -4.13 -22.93
C GLY A 62 -14.55 -3.17 -23.61
N SER A 63 -14.67 -1.86 -23.44
CA SER A 63 -13.71 -0.89 -23.97
C SER A 63 -12.39 -0.87 -23.17
N PRO A 64 -11.25 -0.55 -23.81
CA PRO A 64 -9.99 -0.42 -23.09
C PRO A 64 -10.01 0.79 -22.14
N VAL A 65 -9.40 0.65 -20.98
CA VAL A 65 -9.11 1.79 -20.11
C VAL A 65 -7.94 2.59 -20.70
N THR A 66 -8.09 3.91 -20.71
CA THR A 66 -7.09 4.84 -21.29
C THR A 66 -6.28 5.60 -20.25
N THR A 67 -6.47 5.31 -18.98
CA THR A 67 -5.76 5.90 -17.84
C THR A 67 -5.12 4.79 -17.00
N GLU A 68 -4.26 5.14 -16.06
CA GLU A 68 -3.80 4.20 -15.06
C GLU A 68 -4.95 3.80 -14.12
N THR A 69 -5.00 2.53 -13.73
CA THR A 69 -5.94 1.97 -12.77
C THR A 69 -5.20 1.16 -11.72
N GLY A 70 -5.60 1.26 -10.47
CA GLY A 70 -5.08 0.43 -9.39
C GLY A 70 -3.62 0.71 -9.04
N GLU A 71 -3.40 1.49 -8.00
CA GLU A 71 -2.10 1.70 -7.38
C GLU A 71 -1.64 0.47 -6.58
N VAL A 72 -0.33 0.31 -6.43
CA VAL A 72 0.25 -0.74 -5.60
C VAL A 72 0.10 -0.37 -4.13
N PHE A 73 -0.70 -1.12 -3.38
CA PHE A 73 -0.80 -1.00 -1.92
C PHE A 73 0.32 -1.77 -1.23
N TRP A 74 0.97 -1.14 -0.26
CA TRP A 74 2.07 -1.73 0.51
C TRP A 74 2.23 -1.02 1.85
N GLY A 75 2.94 -1.63 2.77
CA GLY A 75 3.24 -1.01 4.06
C GLY A 75 3.60 -2.01 5.14
N GLU A 76 4.06 -1.48 6.24
CA GLU A 76 4.46 -2.20 7.45
C GLU A 76 4.05 -1.39 8.70
N PRO A 77 4.02 -2.00 9.88
CA PRO A 77 3.83 -1.26 11.13
C PRO A 77 4.79 -0.08 11.27
N GLY A 78 4.26 1.05 11.74
CA GLY A 78 4.85 2.37 11.66
C GLY A 78 6.32 2.48 12.05
N THR A 79 6.72 2.06 13.27
CA THR A 79 8.11 2.20 13.72
C THR A 79 9.09 1.32 12.94
N ASN A 80 8.70 0.10 12.55
CA ASN A 80 9.54 -0.76 11.70
C ASN A 80 9.71 -0.15 10.31
N GLY A 81 8.64 0.36 9.71
CA GLY A 81 8.65 1.02 8.42
C GLY A 81 9.60 2.24 8.35
N GLN A 82 9.73 2.99 9.45
CA GLN A 82 10.65 4.14 9.53
C GLN A 82 12.09 3.76 9.19
N HIS A 83 12.52 2.58 9.60
CA HIS A 83 13.88 2.08 9.37
C HIS A 83 14.03 1.29 8.07
N ALA A 84 12.94 1.08 7.32
CA ALA A 84 12.95 0.28 6.10
C ALA A 84 12.80 1.14 4.83
N PHE A 85 11.80 2.01 4.76
CA PHE A 85 11.42 2.67 3.50
C PHE A 85 10.98 4.13 3.64
N TYR A 86 10.95 4.72 4.81
CA TYR A 86 10.52 6.12 4.98
C TYR A 86 11.46 7.11 4.27
N GLN A 87 12.72 6.76 4.05
CA GLN A 87 13.63 7.54 3.22
C GLN A 87 13.03 7.83 1.84
N LEU A 88 12.44 6.81 1.20
CA LEU A 88 11.78 6.96 -0.10
C LEU A 88 10.54 7.87 -0.02
N ILE A 89 9.72 7.70 1.03
CA ILE A 89 8.50 8.49 1.20
C ILE A 89 8.86 9.97 1.43
N HIS A 90 9.84 10.28 2.28
CA HIS A 90 10.24 11.66 2.60
C HIS A 90 10.99 12.35 1.48
N GLN A 91 12.02 11.73 0.91
CA GLN A 91 12.98 12.37 0.00
C GLN A 91 13.06 11.74 -1.39
N GLY A 92 12.27 10.67 -1.65
CA GLY A 92 12.19 10.10 -2.98
C GLY A 92 11.54 11.04 -4.00
N THR A 93 11.79 10.75 -5.27
CA THR A 93 11.28 11.54 -6.40
C THR A 93 9.84 11.20 -6.81
N GLN A 94 9.31 10.07 -6.33
CA GLN A 94 7.94 9.66 -6.58
C GLN A 94 7.00 10.19 -5.50
N LEU A 95 5.80 10.59 -5.89
CA LEU A 95 4.73 10.86 -4.95
C LEU A 95 4.15 9.54 -4.44
N ILE A 96 4.15 9.37 -3.13
CA ILE A 96 3.59 8.20 -2.44
C ILE A 96 2.60 8.73 -1.40
N PRO A 97 1.29 8.73 -1.70
CA PRO A 97 0.27 8.96 -0.69
C PRO A 97 0.37 7.90 0.42
N ALA A 98 0.10 8.29 1.66
CA ALA A 98 0.25 7.40 2.79
C ALA A 98 -0.88 7.53 3.80
N ASP A 99 -1.46 6.39 4.21
CA ASP A 99 -2.45 6.32 5.27
C ASP A 99 -1.77 5.86 6.57
N PHE A 100 -1.82 6.72 7.56
CA PHE A 100 -1.33 6.44 8.90
C PHE A 100 -2.49 6.06 9.80
N ILE A 101 -2.45 4.86 10.39
CA ILE A 101 -3.54 4.34 11.23
C ILE A 101 -3.02 4.12 12.64
N ALA A 102 -3.64 4.76 13.63
CA ALA A 102 -3.28 4.60 15.04
C ALA A 102 -4.52 4.43 15.92
N VAL A 103 -4.29 4.02 17.16
CA VAL A 103 -5.31 3.93 18.21
C VAL A 103 -4.91 4.78 19.40
N ALA A 104 -5.88 5.38 20.09
CA ALA A 104 -5.62 6.16 21.29
C ALA A 104 -5.28 5.28 22.50
N ASN A 105 -5.90 4.09 22.59
CA ASN A 105 -5.70 3.17 23.70
C ASN A 105 -5.12 1.85 23.20
N PRO A 106 -3.92 1.45 23.66
CA PRO A 106 -3.31 0.19 23.28
C PRO A 106 -4.04 -0.99 23.94
N ALA A 107 -4.01 -2.16 23.27
CA ALA A 107 -4.56 -3.39 23.86
C ALA A 107 -3.81 -3.84 25.12
N HIS A 108 -2.51 -3.55 25.19
CA HIS A 108 -1.63 -3.88 26.31
C HIS A 108 -0.81 -2.65 26.72
N PRO A 109 -1.33 -1.84 27.67
CA PRO A 109 -0.57 -0.70 28.20
C PRO A 109 0.75 -1.18 28.82
N THR A 110 1.85 -0.56 28.39
CA THR A 110 3.20 -0.94 28.83
C THR A 110 3.99 0.31 29.18
N LYS A 111 4.75 0.24 30.28
CA LYS A 111 5.69 1.30 30.68
C LYS A 111 7.11 0.75 30.71
N ASP A 112 8.06 1.53 30.24
CA ASP A 112 9.49 1.27 30.34
C ASP A 112 10.18 2.43 31.02
N GLY A 113 10.88 2.17 32.14
CA GLY A 113 11.54 3.22 32.94
C GLY A 113 10.61 4.35 33.41
N GLY A 114 9.29 4.07 33.54
CA GLY A 114 8.27 5.08 33.87
C GLY A 114 7.65 5.81 32.69
N VAL A 115 8.18 5.64 31.49
CA VAL A 115 7.66 6.22 30.23
C VAL A 115 6.56 5.31 29.68
N ASP A 116 5.44 5.89 29.25
CA ASP A 116 4.40 5.17 28.54
C ASP A 116 4.88 4.88 27.11
N VAL A 117 5.05 3.60 26.79
CA VAL A 117 5.56 3.15 25.48
C VAL A 117 4.59 3.53 24.36
N HIS A 118 3.29 3.55 24.63
CA HIS A 118 2.29 3.93 23.64
C HIS A 118 2.31 5.44 23.32
N GLU A 119 2.52 6.30 24.31
CA GLU A 119 2.68 7.74 24.08
C GLU A 119 3.91 8.04 23.21
N LEU A 120 5.02 7.35 23.45
CA LEU A 120 6.20 7.44 22.59
C LEU A 120 5.91 6.94 21.17
N PHE A 121 5.14 5.89 21.04
CA PHE A 121 4.72 5.34 19.75
C PHE A 121 3.83 6.32 18.96
N LEU A 122 2.84 6.93 19.64
CA LEU A 122 1.97 7.96 19.06
C LEU A 122 2.75 9.24 18.70
N SER A 123 3.76 9.62 19.49
CA SER A 123 4.60 10.77 19.13
C SER A 123 5.32 10.56 17.79
N ASN A 124 5.77 9.33 17.49
CA ASN A 124 6.32 8.99 16.18
C ASN A 124 5.28 9.08 15.06
N TYR A 125 4.07 8.56 15.28
CA TYR A 125 2.96 8.70 14.33
C TYR A 125 2.72 10.18 13.97
N LEU A 126 2.58 11.05 14.97
CA LEU A 126 2.34 12.49 14.78
C LEU A 126 3.55 13.19 14.14
N ALA A 127 4.77 12.86 14.55
CA ALA A 127 5.99 13.45 14.00
C ALA A 127 6.18 13.11 12.51
N GLN A 128 5.89 11.88 12.09
CA GLN A 128 6.03 11.48 10.69
C GLN A 128 5.01 12.18 9.79
N THR A 129 3.75 12.27 10.20
CA THR A 129 2.74 13.00 9.44
C THR A 129 3.05 14.49 9.34
N ALA A 130 3.53 15.11 10.43
CA ALA A 130 3.98 16.51 10.44
C ALA A 130 5.19 16.72 9.52
N ALA A 131 6.21 15.86 9.59
CA ALA A 131 7.39 15.94 8.73
C ALA A 131 7.05 15.79 7.25
N LEU A 132 6.12 14.90 6.89
CA LEU A 132 5.64 14.76 5.51
C LEU A 132 4.86 15.99 5.03
N ALA A 133 4.07 16.61 5.90
CA ALA A 133 3.28 17.78 5.55
C ALA A 133 4.15 19.04 5.39
N PHE A 134 5.02 19.32 6.36
CA PHE A 134 5.74 20.60 6.45
C PHE A 134 7.17 20.53 5.91
N GLY A 135 7.82 19.39 5.97
CA GLY A 135 9.21 19.23 5.55
C GLY A 135 10.20 19.99 6.45
N LYS A 136 11.35 20.36 5.86
CA LYS A 136 12.41 21.13 6.47
C LYS A 136 13.20 21.88 5.41
N THR A 137 13.27 23.20 5.51
CA THR A 137 13.91 24.06 4.53
C THR A 137 15.44 24.03 4.63
N ALA A 138 16.13 24.49 3.60
CA ALA A 138 17.59 24.63 3.62
C ALA A 138 18.08 25.60 4.72
N ASP A 139 17.32 26.65 4.99
CA ASP A 139 17.71 27.64 6.02
C ASP A 139 17.57 27.06 7.44
N GLU A 140 16.52 26.26 7.69
CA GLU A 140 16.38 25.53 8.94
C GLU A 140 17.49 24.50 9.13
N VAL A 141 17.89 23.80 8.06
CA VAL A 141 19.01 22.85 8.09
C VAL A 141 20.32 23.54 8.39
N ARG A 142 20.57 24.72 7.81
CA ARG A 142 21.76 25.58 8.11
C ARG A 142 21.76 26.05 9.56
N ALA A 143 20.61 26.47 10.07
CA ALA A 143 20.46 26.96 11.43
C ALA A 143 20.83 25.91 12.50
N GLU A 144 20.76 24.61 12.14
CA GLU A 144 21.22 23.50 12.97
C GLU A 144 22.72 23.24 12.94
N GLY A 145 23.50 24.07 12.22
CA GLY A 145 24.95 23.91 12.10
C GLY A 145 25.37 22.81 11.10
N THR A 146 24.50 22.45 10.16
CA THR A 146 24.82 21.47 9.12
C THR A 146 25.88 22.03 8.17
N PRO A 147 26.97 21.31 7.84
CA PRO A 147 27.93 21.68 6.82
C PRO A 147 27.27 21.92 5.45
N GLU A 148 27.68 22.99 4.76
CA GLU A 148 26.97 23.45 3.55
C GLU A 148 26.93 22.41 2.44
N GLU A 149 27.96 21.59 2.31
CA GLU A 149 28.04 20.52 1.31
C GLU A 149 26.96 19.42 1.47
N ILE A 150 26.42 19.23 2.68
CA ILE A 150 25.37 18.22 2.95
C ILE A 150 23.99 18.86 3.21
N VAL A 151 23.87 20.20 3.25
CA VAL A 151 22.56 20.88 3.39
C VAL A 151 21.54 20.36 2.37
N PRO A 152 21.84 20.26 1.06
CA PRO A 152 20.85 19.78 0.09
C PRO A 152 20.32 18.37 0.38
N ALA A 153 21.15 17.49 0.94
CA ALA A 153 20.77 16.11 1.29
C ALA A 153 19.89 16.03 2.55
N ARG A 154 19.82 17.09 3.36
CA ARG A 154 19.06 17.16 4.61
C ARG A 154 17.80 18.01 4.51
N VAL A 155 17.49 18.54 3.33
CA VAL A 155 16.22 19.24 3.05
C VAL A 155 15.11 18.20 2.86
N PHE A 156 13.95 18.49 3.44
CA PHE A 156 12.73 17.73 3.25
C PHE A 156 11.70 18.62 2.56
N ALA A 157 11.25 18.24 1.39
CA ALA A 157 10.36 19.07 0.58
C ALA A 157 9.00 19.36 1.24
N GLY A 158 8.53 18.46 2.09
CA GLY A 158 7.17 18.53 2.62
C GLY A 158 6.10 18.35 1.54
N ASN A 159 4.89 18.81 1.84
CA ASN A 159 3.74 18.75 0.92
C ASN A 159 3.49 17.33 0.35
N LYS A 160 3.76 16.32 1.17
CA LYS A 160 3.48 14.91 0.85
C LYS A 160 2.09 14.54 1.39
N PRO A 161 1.19 13.97 0.56
CA PRO A 161 -0.17 13.68 0.99
C PRO A 161 -0.22 12.54 2.00
N THR A 162 -0.90 12.78 3.12
CA THR A 162 -1.17 11.76 4.13
C THR A 162 -2.61 11.80 4.59
N THR A 163 -3.15 10.63 4.95
CA THR A 163 -4.40 10.50 5.70
C THR A 163 -4.08 10.00 7.10
N SER A 164 -4.58 10.68 8.12
CA SER A 164 -4.44 10.25 9.51
C SER A 164 -5.74 9.66 10.03
N ILE A 165 -5.72 8.39 10.40
CA ILE A 165 -6.84 7.67 10.99
C ILE A 165 -6.50 7.37 12.44
N LEU A 166 -7.24 7.96 13.37
CA LEU A 166 -7.07 7.74 14.81
C LEU A 166 -8.36 7.16 15.40
N ALA A 167 -8.32 5.89 15.79
CA ALA A 167 -9.44 5.22 16.43
C ALA A 167 -9.29 5.21 17.97
N PRO A 168 -10.39 5.08 18.74
CA PRO A 168 -10.30 5.01 20.20
C PRO A 168 -9.50 3.80 20.70
N ALA A 169 -9.72 2.62 20.12
CA ALA A 169 -9.01 1.37 20.41
C ALA A 169 -9.24 0.39 19.25
N LEU A 170 -8.36 -0.61 19.11
CA LEU A 170 -8.54 -1.65 18.10
C LEU A 170 -9.50 -2.72 18.61
N THR A 171 -10.77 -2.59 18.25
CA THR A 171 -11.83 -3.57 18.55
C THR A 171 -12.27 -4.28 17.28
N PRO A 172 -13.00 -5.43 17.37
CA PRO A 172 -13.59 -6.05 16.18
C PRO A 172 -14.48 -5.11 15.37
N ALA A 173 -15.22 -4.20 16.02
CA ALA A 173 -16.04 -3.20 15.36
C ALA A 173 -15.17 -2.21 14.57
N VAL A 174 -14.12 -1.65 15.17
CA VAL A 174 -13.19 -0.73 14.49
C VAL A 174 -12.47 -1.41 13.33
N VAL A 175 -12.08 -2.69 13.45
CA VAL A 175 -11.52 -3.44 12.32
C VAL A 175 -12.54 -3.59 11.20
N GLY A 176 -13.80 -3.89 11.52
CA GLY A 176 -14.89 -3.93 10.54
C GLY A 176 -15.13 -2.58 9.85
N GLU A 177 -15.06 -1.48 10.58
CA GLU A 177 -15.15 -0.12 10.03
C GLU A 177 -13.98 0.19 9.09
N LEU A 178 -12.75 -0.19 9.43
CA LEU A 178 -11.59 -0.05 8.56
C LEU A 178 -11.73 -0.88 7.28
N ILE A 179 -12.19 -2.13 7.39
CA ILE A 179 -12.46 -2.98 6.23
C ILE A 179 -13.49 -2.31 5.31
N ALA A 180 -14.64 -1.90 5.85
CA ALA A 180 -15.70 -1.25 5.09
C ALA A 180 -15.24 0.08 4.46
N LEU A 181 -14.41 0.85 5.16
CA LEU A 181 -13.79 2.07 4.63
C LEU A 181 -13.05 1.79 3.32
N TYR A 182 -12.13 0.83 3.34
CA TYR A 182 -11.32 0.52 2.16
C TYR A 182 -12.09 -0.22 1.07
N GLU A 183 -13.08 -1.03 1.40
CA GLU A 183 -14.01 -1.60 0.41
C GLU A 183 -14.75 -0.50 -0.36
N HIS A 184 -15.25 0.51 0.33
CA HIS A 184 -15.93 1.65 -0.30
C HIS A 184 -14.97 2.58 -1.06
N ILE A 185 -13.71 2.72 -0.64
CA ILE A 185 -12.66 3.40 -1.39
C ILE A 185 -12.44 2.68 -2.72
N THR A 186 -12.20 1.36 -2.67
CA THR A 186 -11.99 0.49 -3.84
C THR A 186 -13.18 0.55 -4.80
N PHE A 187 -14.40 0.46 -4.28
CA PHE A 187 -15.63 0.61 -5.05
C PHE A 187 -15.70 1.97 -5.76
N THR A 188 -15.43 3.06 -5.03
CA THR A 188 -15.47 4.42 -5.59
C THR A 188 -14.49 4.58 -6.74
N GLN A 189 -13.25 4.10 -6.58
CA GLN A 189 -12.24 4.10 -7.64
C GLN A 189 -12.72 3.31 -8.87
N GLY A 190 -13.24 2.11 -8.65
CA GLY A 190 -13.73 1.25 -9.73
C GLY A 190 -14.86 1.88 -10.54
N ILE A 191 -15.80 2.54 -9.86
CA ILE A 191 -16.90 3.28 -10.52
C ILE A 191 -16.36 4.44 -11.37
N VAL A 192 -15.38 5.21 -10.85
CA VAL A 192 -14.80 6.32 -11.60
C VAL A 192 -14.04 5.84 -12.85
N TRP A 193 -13.29 4.75 -12.75
CA TRP A 193 -12.58 4.15 -13.88
C TRP A 193 -13.49 3.35 -14.83
N GLY A 194 -14.70 3.01 -14.37
CA GLY A 194 -15.66 2.21 -15.14
C GLY A 194 -15.26 0.76 -15.29
N ILE A 195 -14.66 0.16 -14.27
CA ILE A 195 -14.12 -1.20 -14.28
C ILE A 195 -14.89 -2.14 -13.34
N ASP A 196 -14.83 -3.45 -13.59
CA ASP A 196 -15.40 -4.48 -12.74
C ASP A 196 -14.50 -4.76 -11.54
N SER A 197 -14.62 -3.93 -10.49
CA SER A 197 -13.99 -4.19 -9.19
C SER A 197 -14.54 -5.48 -8.59
N PHE A 198 -13.72 -6.13 -7.73
CA PHE A 198 -14.03 -7.37 -7.01
C PHE A 198 -14.06 -8.65 -7.86
N ASP A 199 -13.84 -8.57 -9.17
CA ASP A 199 -13.56 -9.69 -10.06
C ASP A 199 -12.05 -9.92 -10.23
N GLN A 200 -11.63 -11.17 -10.56
CA GLN A 200 -10.21 -11.56 -10.54
C GLN A 200 -9.78 -12.44 -11.72
N TRP A 201 -10.25 -12.14 -12.93
CA TRP A 201 -9.91 -12.95 -14.14
C TRP A 201 -8.41 -13.10 -14.40
N GLY A 202 -7.60 -12.14 -13.97
CA GLY A 202 -6.13 -12.14 -14.17
C GLY A 202 -5.39 -13.32 -13.54
N VAL A 203 -5.98 -14.03 -12.57
CA VAL A 203 -5.36 -15.18 -11.91
C VAL A 203 -5.73 -16.52 -12.54
N GLU A 204 -6.70 -16.57 -13.45
CA GLU A 204 -7.23 -17.81 -14.02
C GLU A 204 -6.25 -18.49 -14.98
N LEU A 205 -5.59 -17.70 -15.84
CA LEU A 205 -4.61 -18.23 -16.80
C LEU A 205 -3.45 -18.93 -16.08
N GLY A 206 -2.91 -18.34 -15.01
CA GLY A 206 -1.83 -18.93 -14.23
C GLY A 206 -2.22 -20.27 -13.61
N LYS A 207 -3.43 -20.39 -13.09
CA LYS A 207 -3.96 -21.65 -12.53
C LYS A 207 -4.08 -22.75 -13.61
N LYS A 208 -4.59 -22.39 -14.79
CA LYS A 208 -4.69 -23.32 -15.93
C LYS A 208 -3.31 -23.79 -16.37
N LEU A 209 -2.38 -22.86 -16.61
CA LEU A 209 -1.02 -23.20 -17.01
C LEU A 209 -0.28 -24.05 -15.96
N ALA A 210 -0.51 -23.81 -14.67
CA ALA A 210 0.09 -24.60 -13.61
C ALA A 210 -0.32 -26.09 -13.70
N LEU A 211 -1.57 -26.38 -14.03
CA LEU A 211 -2.05 -27.75 -14.23
C LEU A 211 -1.44 -28.40 -15.49
N GLU A 212 -1.25 -27.61 -16.55
CA GLU A 212 -0.64 -28.08 -17.81
C GLU A 212 0.88 -28.34 -17.65
N ILE A 213 1.56 -27.58 -16.80
CA ILE A 213 3.00 -27.69 -16.53
C ILE A 213 3.30 -28.80 -15.50
N ALA A 214 2.37 -29.14 -14.61
CA ALA A 214 2.61 -30.07 -13.51
C ALA A 214 3.18 -31.44 -13.95
N PRO A 215 2.70 -32.11 -15.02
CA PRO A 215 3.28 -33.36 -15.50
C PRO A 215 4.76 -33.20 -15.87
N ALA A 216 5.14 -32.12 -16.57
CA ALA A 216 6.54 -31.83 -16.89
C ALA A 216 7.40 -31.70 -15.65
N VAL A 217 6.94 -31.02 -14.60
CA VAL A 217 7.65 -30.89 -13.33
C VAL A 217 7.83 -32.26 -12.65
N GLN A 218 6.86 -33.17 -12.79
CA GLN A 218 6.83 -34.51 -12.17
C GLN A 218 7.68 -35.54 -12.93
N GLY A 219 8.18 -35.25 -14.13
CA GLY A 219 9.07 -36.15 -14.85
C GLY A 219 8.62 -36.57 -16.24
N ASP A 220 7.48 -36.13 -16.71
CA ASP A 220 6.99 -36.38 -18.07
C ASP A 220 7.83 -35.61 -19.10
N GLU A 221 8.51 -36.35 -19.99
CA GLU A 221 9.41 -35.78 -21.01
C GLU A 221 8.65 -35.23 -22.21
N GLU A 222 7.50 -35.80 -22.56
CA GLU A 222 6.65 -35.29 -23.64
C GLU A 222 6.05 -33.94 -23.23
N ALA A 223 5.51 -33.86 -22.03
CA ALA A 223 5.01 -32.61 -21.44
C ALA A 223 6.13 -31.58 -21.31
N LEU A 224 7.36 -31.98 -20.98
CA LEU A 224 8.52 -31.07 -20.93
C LEU A 224 8.90 -30.55 -22.31
N ALA A 225 8.90 -31.39 -23.33
CA ALA A 225 9.23 -30.99 -24.70
C ALA A 225 8.22 -29.97 -25.27
N GLY A 226 6.96 -30.03 -24.81
CA GLY A 226 5.90 -29.09 -25.20
C GLY A 226 6.02 -27.68 -24.57
N GLN A 227 6.90 -27.48 -23.59
CA GLN A 227 7.04 -26.20 -22.92
C GLN A 227 7.94 -25.22 -23.72
N ASP A 228 7.74 -23.92 -23.50
CA ASP A 228 8.66 -22.90 -24.01
C ASP A 228 10.09 -23.08 -23.47
N ALA A 229 11.07 -22.46 -24.14
CA ALA A 229 12.49 -22.65 -23.81
C ALA A 229 12.85 -22.26 -22.37
N SER A 230 12.26 -21.20 -21.83
CA SER A 230 12.51 -20.72 -20.46
C SER A 230 11.94 -21.71 -19.43
N THR A 231 10.68 -22.06 -19.58
CA THR A 231 9.99 -23.00 -18.67
C THR A 231 10.67 -24.36 -18.67
N ARG A 232 11.05 -24.89 -19.85
CA ARG A 232 11.78 -26.14 -19.98
C ARG A 232 13.16 -26.09 -19.29
N SER A 233 13.90 -25.00 -19.48
CA SER A 233 15.21 -24.83 -18.83
C SER A 233 15.09 -24.81 -17.30
N LEU A 234 14.09 -24.09 -16.76
CA LEU A 234 13.85 -24.02 -15.32
C LEU A 234 13.42 -25.37 -14.74
N ILE A 235 12.54 -26.10 -15.41
CA ILE A 235 12.13 -27.46 -14.98
C ILE A 235 13.34 -28.41 -14.99
N THR A 236 14.13 -28.40 -16.05
CA THR A 236 15.35 -29.22 -16.13
C THR A 236 16.31 -28.90 -14.98
N ARG A 237 16.54 -27.61 -14.71
CA ARG A 237 17.36 -27.18 -13.58
C ARG A 237 16.77 -27.59 -12.24
N TYR A 238 15.47 -27.39 -12.04
CA TYR A 238 14.78 -27.82 -10.82
C TYR A 238 14.98 -29.32 -10.57
N ARG A 239 14.73 -30.17 -11.58
CA ARG A 239 14.91 -31.61 -11.49
C ARG A 239 16.33 -32.01 -11.12
N SER A 240 17.35 -31.29 -11.67
CA SER A 240 18.77 -31.54 -11.36
C SER A 240 19.16 -31.17 -9.92
N LEU A 241 18.43 -30.27 -9.29
CA LEU A 241 18.70 -29.80 -7.92
C LEU A 241 17.88 -30.57 -6.87
N ARG A 242 16.78 -31.20 -7.27
CA ARG A 242 15.94 -31.95 -6.34
C ARG A 242 16.65 -33.23 -5.91
N ARG A 243 16.75 -33.43 -4.60
CA ARG A 243 17.33 -34.62 -3.95
C ARG A 243 16.24 -35.62 -3.60
#